data_90331d00571dd57b12ae3f06862b7593
#
_entry.id   90331d00571dd57b12ae3f06862b7593
#
_cell.length_a   1.000
_cell.length_b   1.000
_cell.length_c   1.000
_cell.angle_alpha   90.00
_cell.angle_beta   90.00
_cell.angle_gamma   90.00
#
_symmetry.space_group_name_H-M   'P 1'
#
loop_
_entity.id
_entity.type
_entity.pdbx_description
1 polymer ?
#
loop_
_entity_poly.entity_id
_entity_poly.type
_entity_poly.pdbx_seq_one_letter_code
_entity_poly.pdbx_strand_id
1 'polypeptide(L)'
;MIFLSNSETIKIRYIDSPALEQKDGSDWIDTYIAEDVSMQPGEFKLISLGFACQLPDGYEAILAPRSSTFKRYGILQTNSIGVIDNSFASDSDLWMFPAYATRPVVIAKGTRICQFRIQKKQPTIDFIPVEHLTASKRGSFCSTGI
;
A
#
# COMPACT_ATOMS: atom_id res chain seq x y z
N MET A 1 1.15 18.93 32.79
CA MET A 1 1.54 17.69 32.11
C MET A 1 1.63 17.94 30.62
N ILE A 2 2.75 17.60 30.01
CA ILE A 2 2.94 17.74 28.56
C ILE A 2 2.61 16.41 27.92
N PHE A 3 1.64 16.40 27.02
CA PHE A 3 1.34 15.23 26.22
C PHE A 3 2.19 15.30 24.94
N LEU A 4 3.08 14.33 24.74
CA LEU A 4 3.78 14.20 23.49
C LEU A 4 2.82 13.62 22.46
N SER A 5 2.66 14.33 21.35
CA SER A 5 1.90 13.83 20.21
C SER A 5 2.68 12.71 19.53
N ASN A 6 2.02 11.56 19.27
CA ASN A 6 2.57 10.49 18.45
C ASN A 6 2.24 10.68 16.97
N SER A 7 1.75 11.88 16.61
CA SER A 7 1.38 12.19 15.22
C SER A 7 2.61 12.41 14.35
N GLU A 8 2.54 11.88 13.14
CA GLU A 8 3.47 12.17 12.08
C GLU A 8 2.74 12.95 10.98
N THR A 9 3.49 13.66 10.15
CA THR A 9 2.92 14.50 9.10
C THR A 9 3.29 13.96 7.74
N ILE A 10 2.29 13.79 6.88
CA ILE A 10 2.46 13.50 5.44
C ILE A 10 2.13 14.79 4.69
N LYS A 11 3.08 15.29 3.90
CA LYS A 11 2.79 16.37 2.96
C LYS A 11 2.17 15.77 1.73
N ILE A 12 0.99 16.23 1.35
CA ILE A 12 0.22 15.65 0.25
C ILE A 12 -0.17 16.69 -0.77
N ARG A 13 -0.06 16.29 -2.04
CA ARG A 13 -0.51 17.05 -3.19
C ARG A 13 -1.68 16.33 -3.81
N TYR A 14 -2.86 16.86 -3.64
CA TYR A 14 -4.06 16.32 -4.28
C TYR A 14 -4.15 16.79 -5.72
N ILE A 15 -4.26 15.84 -6.65
CA ILE A 15 -4.50 16.12 -8.07
C ILE A 15 -6.00 15.99 -8.34
N ASP A 16 -6.59 14.87 -7.90
CA ASP A 16 -8.00 14.58 -8.10
C ASP A 16 -8.46 13.52 -7.09
N SER A 17 -8.58 13.92 -5.84
CA SER A 17 -9.00 13.04 -4.75
C SER A 17 -9.66 13.84 -3.65
N PRO A 18 -10.70 13.29 -3.00
CA PRO A 18 -11.14 13.82 -1.72
C PRO A 18 -10.00 13.81 -0.71
N ALA A 19 -10.10 14.67 0.29
CA ALA A 19 -9.12 14.70 1.36
C ALA A 19 -9.03 13.34 2.06
N LEU A 20 -7.82 12.83 2.23
CA LEU A 20 -7.57 11.61 2.98
C LEU A 20 -7.65 11.91 4.47
N GLU A 21 -8.15 10.95 5.24
CA GLU A 21 -8.24 11.09 6.68
C GLU A 21 -8.04 9.75 7.37
N GLN A 22 -7.37 9.77 8.51
CA GLN A 22 -7.33 8.63 9.41
C GLN A 22 -8.54 8.68 10.32
N LYS A 23 -9.48 7.75 10.13
CA LYS A 23 -10.73 7.73 10.90
C LYS A 23 -10.51 7.07 12.26
N ASP A 24 -11.27 7.53 13.26
CA ASP A 24 -11.28 6.90 14.58
C ASP A 24 -11.65 5.42 14.47
N GLY A 25 -10.89 4.57 15.16
CA GLY A 25 -11.10 3.14 15.14
C GLY A 25 -10.54 2.43 13.91
N SER A 26 -9.84 3.15 13.04
CA SER A 26 -9.19 2.57 11.86
C SER A 26 -7.70 2.89 11.85
N ASP A 27 -6.87 1.86 11.76
CA ASP A 27 -5.41 2.02 11.69
C ASP A 27 -4.93 2.34 10.28
N TRP A 28 -5.67 1.91 9.27
CA TRP A 28 -5.33 2.11 7.86
C TRP A 28 -6.14 3.26 7.28
N ILE A 29 -5.59 3.90 6.26
CA ILE A 29 -6.18 5.06 5.60
C ILE A 29 -6.70 4.64 4.23
N ASP A 30 -8.01 4.82 3.99
CA ASP A 30 -8.60 4.56 2.68
C ASP A 30 -8.16 5.60 1.67
N THR A 31 -7.99 5.15 0.41
CA THR A 31 -7.75 6.00 -0.74
C THR A 31 -8.93 5.90 -1.71
N TYR A 32 -8.99 6.82 -2.67
CA TYR A 32 -10.10 6.92 -3.63
C TYR A 32 -9.55 6.82 -5.04
N ILE A 33 -10.18 6.02 -5.90
CA ILE A 33 -9.77 6.01 -7.31
C ILE A 33 -10.13 7.33 -7.97
N ALA A 34 -9.26 7.81 -8.85
CA ALA A 34 -9.36 9.12 -9.47
C ALA A 34 -10.00 9.09 -10.86
N GLU A 35 -10.51 7.95 -11.28
CA GLU A 35 -11.09 7.75 -12.60
C GLU A 35 -12.17 6.69 -12.56
N ASP A 36 -13.08 6.73 -13.54
CA ASP A 36 -13.99 5.62 -13.79
C ASP A 36 -13.20 4.46 -14.41
N VAL A 37 -13.46 3.25 -13.95
CA VAL A 37 -12.73 2.05 -14.38
C VAL A 37 -13.71 1.07 -14.99
N SER A 38 -13.37 0.56 -16.18
CA SER A 38 -14.09 -0.54 -16.84
C SER A 38 -13.04 -1.53 -17.32
N MET A 39 -13.14 -2.78 -16.84
CA MET A 39 -12.17 -3.83 -17.16
C MET A 39 -12.87 -5.12 -17.53
N GLN A 40 -12.27 -5.84 -18.48
CA GLN A 40 -12.65 -7.21 -18.84
C GLN A 40 -11.73 -8.20 -18.13
N PRO A 41 -12.16 -9.49 -17.98
CA PRO A 41 -11.30 -10.50 -17.38
C PRO A 41 -9.95 -10.59 -18.09
N GLY A 42 -8.87 -10.65 -17.31
CA GLY A 42 -7.52 -10.75 -17.84
C GLY A 42 -6.85 -9.41 -18.14
N GLU A 43 -7.58 -8.31 -18.05
CA GLU A 43 -6.98 -6.99 -18.25
C GLU A 43 -6.20 -6.54 -17.02
N PHE A 44 -5.11 -5.80 -17.27
CA PHE A 44 -4.31 -5.13 -16.27
C PHE A 44 -4.44 -3.61 -16.45
N LYS A 45 -4.53 -2.88 -15.34
CA LYS A 45 -4.60 -1.42 -15.36
C LYS A 45 -3.95 -0.84 -14.12
N LEU A 46 -3.17 0.22 -14.31
CA LEU A 46 -2.71 1.08 -13.22
C LEU A 46 -3.80 2.12 -12.95
N ILE A 47 -4.50 1.99 -11.84
CA ILE A 47 -5.59 2.89 -11.47
C ILE A 47 -5.03 4.02 -10.61
N SER A 48 -5.16 5.25 -11.07
CA SER A 48 -4.68 6.41 -10.33
C SER A 48 -5.50 6.63 -9.05
N LEU A 49 -4.80 6.98 -7.97
CA LEU A 49 -5.42 7.35 -6.70
C LEU A 49 -5.50 8.86 -6.49
N GLY A 50 -5.03 9.63 -7.48
CA GLY A 50 -5.25 11.08 -7.53
C GLY A 50 -4.41 11.91 -6.58
N PHE A 51 -3.31 11.40 -6.06
CA PHE A 51 -2.42 12.17 -5.19
C PHE A 51 -0.97 11.71 -5.28
N ALA A 52 -0.08 12.62 -4.92
CA ALA A 52 1.32 12.36 -4.64
C ALA A 52 1.62 12.87 -3.24
N CYS A 53 2.52 12.25 -2.52
CA CYS A 53 2.83 12.70 -1.16
C CYS A 53 4.28 12.44 -0.77
N GLN A 54 4.70 13.13 0.27
CA GLN A 54 5.99 12.97 0.91
C GLN A 54 5.79 12.39 2.30
N LEU A 55 6.25 11.18 2.51
CA LEU A 55 6.20 10.52 3.81
C LEU A 55 7.14 11.20 4.81
N PRO A 56 6.87 11.09 6.12
CA PRO A 56 7.81 11.63 7.10
C PRO A 56 9.16 10.90 7.02
N ASP A 57 10.21 11.60 7.39
CA ASP A 57 11.56 11.01 7.40
C ASP A 57 11.59 9.74 8.25
N GLY A 58 12.26 8.71 7.73
CA GLY A 58 12.37 7.43 8.43
C GLY A 58 11.16 6.51 8.29
N TYR A 59 10.21 6.85 7.43
CA TYR A 59 9.01 6.03 7.18
C TYR A 59 8.91 5.59 5.73
N GLU A 60 8.24 4.49 5.54
CA GLU A 60 7.80 3.95 4.26
C GLU A 60 6.32 3.64 4.34
N ALA A 61 5.68 3.34 3.21
CA ALA A 61 4.26 3.01 3.20
C ALA A 61 3.99 1.67 2.53
N ILE A 62 2.88 1.06 2.94
CA ILE A 62 2.35 -0.16 2.32
C ILE A 62 0.94 0.15 1.84
N LEU A 63 0.69 -0.13 0.55
CA LEU A 63 -0.63 -0.04 -0.07
C LEU A 63 -1.19 -1.46 -0.24
N ALA A 64 -2.41 -1.67 0.21
CA ALA A 64 -3.06 -2.98 0.15
C ALA A 64 -4.52 -2.82 -0.28
N PRO A 65 -5.15 -3.88 -0.84
CA PRO A 65 -6.58 -3.85 -1.09
C PRO A 65 -7.37 -3.74 0.21
N ARG A 66 -8.60 -3.27 0.11
CA ARG A 66 -9.55 -3.41 1.21
C ARG A 66 -10.06 -4.84 1.27
N SER A 67 -10.53 -5.27 2.42
CA SER A 67 -11.04 -6.63 2.60
C SER A 67 -12.20 -6.99 1.66
N SER A 68 -12.97 -6.01 1.22
CA SER A 68 -14.11 -6.19 0.33
C SER A 68 -13.79 -6.07 -1.15
N THR A 69 -12.57 -5.67 -1.51
CA THR A 69 -12.22 -5.32 -2.89
C THR A 69 -12.41 -6.48 -3.86
N PHE A 70 -11.85 -7.63 -3.57
CA PHE A 70 -12.01 -8.79 -4.45
C PHE A 70 -13.46 -9.28 -4.51
N LYS A 71 -14.10 -9.36 -3.34
CA LYS A 71 -15.49 -9.84 -3.26
C LYS A 71 -16.43 -8.98 -4.09
N ARG A 72 -16.28 -7.64 -4.03
CA ARG A 72 -17.18 -6.72 -4.74
C ARG A 72 -16.83 -6.57 -6.21
N TYR A 73 -15.56 -6.52 -6.54
CA TYR A 73 -15.11 -6.09 -7.86
C TYR A 73 -14.36 -7.17 -8.65
N GLY A 74 -13.94 -8.24 -8.01
CA GLY A 74 -13.18 -9.30 -8.66
C GLY A 74 -11.82 -8.85 -9.17
N ILE A 75 -11.25 -7.78 -8.60
CA ILE A 75 -9.92 -7.30 -8.95
C ILE A 75 -8.89 -7.70 -7.90
N LEU A 76 -7.70 -8.00 -8.37
CA LEU A 76 -6.54 -8.32 -7.54
C LEU A 76 -5.50 -7.21 -7.67
N GLN A 77 -4.77 -6.96 -6.60
CA GLN A 77 -3.57 -6.13 -6.68
C GLN A 77 -2.41 -7.00 -7.16
N THR A 78 -1.83 -6.67 -8.31
CA THR A 78 -0.87 -7.56 -8.99
C THR A 78 0.44 -7.76 -8.24
N ASN A 79 0.83 -6.81 -7.41
CA ASN A 79 2.04 -6.89 -6.59
C ASN A 79 1.77 -7.35 -5.15
N SER A 80 0.59 -7.86 -4.86
CA SER A 80 0.12 -8.27 -3.54
C SER A 80 0.03 -7.11 -2.55
N ILE A 81 1.13 -6.41 -2.32
CA ILE A 81 1.20 -5.15 -1.58
C ILE A 81 1.99 -4.13 -2.40
N GLY A 82 1.59 -2.88 -2.31
CA GLY A 82 2.36 -1.78 -2.89
C GLY A 82 3.41 -1.32 -1.89
N VAL A 83 4.67 -1.43 -2.27
CA VAL A 83 5.77 -0.93 -1.45
C VAL A 83 6.10 0.48 -1.90
N ILE A 84 5.93 1.44 -1.02
CA ILE A 84 6.16 2.86 -1.30
C ILE A 84 7.37 3.32 -0.51
N ASP A 85 8.48 3.48 -1.21
CA ASP A 85 9.70 4.00 -0.59
C ASP A 85 9.55 5.47 -0.18
N ASN A 86 10.29 5.89 0.82
CA ASN A 86 10.32 7.29 1.23
C ASN A 86 10.74 8.23 0.08
N SER A 87 11.56 7.74 -0.84
CA SER A 87 12.03 8.48 -2.01
C SER A 87 10.97 8.72 -3.09
N PHE A 88 9.84 8.01 -3.02
CA PHE A 88 8.72 8.19 -3.95
C PHE A 88 7.90 9.41 -3.53
N ALA A 89 8.44 10.60 -3.73
CA ALA A 89 7.98 11.82 -3.08
C ALA A 89 7.95 13.04 -4.00
N SER A 90 8.06 12.87 -5.32
CA SER A 90 8.00 14.00 -6.25
C SER A 90 6.56 14.34 -6.64
N ASP A 91 6.37 15.52 -7.21
CA ASP A 91 5.05 15.99 -7.68
C ASP A 91 4.41 15.06 -8.70
N SER A 92 5.23 14.33 -9.47
CA SER A 92 4.77 13.40 -10.51
C SER A 92 4.70 11.95 -10.05
N ASP A 93 5.07 11.67 -8.81
CA ASP A 93 5.02 10.32 -8.24
C ASP A 93 3.61 10.02 -7.71
N LEU A 94 2.67 9.86 -8.64
CA LEU A 94 1.28 9.55 -8.31
C LEU A 94 1.17 8.14 -7.77
N TRP A 95 0.43 8.00 -6.69
CA TRP A 95 0.09 6.68 -6.16
C TRP A 95 -0.94 6.01 -7.06
N MET A 96 -0.73 4.72 -7.32
CA MET A 96 -1.57 3.93 -8.20
C MET A 96 -1.84 2.57 -7.62
N PHE A 97 -2.98 1.99 -7.98
CA PHE A 97 -3.34 0.62 -7.66
C PHE A 97 -3.19 -0.23 -8.93
N PRO A 98 -2.23 -1.19 -8.96
CA PRO A 98 -2.06 -2.08 -10.11
C PRO A 98 -3.09 -3.20 -10.05
N ALA A 99 -4.12 -3.12 -10.89
CA ALA A 99 -5.28 -4.01 -10.86
C ALA A 99 -5.24 -5.06 -11.96
N TYR A 100 -5.61 -6.28 -11.62
CA TYR A 100 -5.89 -7.36 -12.55
C TYR A 100 -7.35 -7.78 -12.37
N ALA A 101 -8.12 -7.78 -13.45
CA ALA A 101 -9.54 -8.15 -13.41
C ALA A 101 -9.72 -9.65 -13.63
N THR A 102 -10.48 -10.29 -12.75
CA THR A 102 -10.83 -11.71 -12.88
C THR A 102 -12.21 -11.92 -13.50
N ARG A 103 -13.00 -10.84 -13.61
CA ARG A 103 -14.34 -10.83 -14.21
C ARG A 103 -14.62 -9.44 -14.74
N PRO A 104 -15.67 -9.25 -15.58
CA PRO A 104 -16.05 -7.90 -16.00
C PRO A 104 -16.37 -7.04 -14.80
N VAL A 105 -15.87 -5.81 -14.78
CA VAL A 105 -16.08 -4.90 -13.65
C VAL A 105 -16.17 -3.46 -14.14
N VAL A 106 -17.06 -2.70 -13.50
CA VAL A 106 -17.17 -1.25 -13.64
C VAL A 106 -17.12 -0.65 -12.24
N ILE A 107 -16.19 0.28 -12.04
CA ILE A 107 -16.00 0.93 -10.74
C ILE A 107 -16.03 2.44 -10.97
N ALA A 108 -16.91 3.12 -10.25
CA ALA A 108 -17.05 4.57 -10.36
C ALA A 108 -15.88 5.31 -9.70
N LYS A 109 -15.46 6.41 -10.30
CA LYS A 109 -14.53 7.36 -9.69
C LYS A 109 -14.96 7.68 -8.27
N GLY A 110 -14.01 7.79 -7.36
CA GLY A 110 -14.26 8.06 -5.95
C GLY A 110 -14.53 6.82 -5.11
N THR A 111 -14.54 5.63 -5.70
CA THR A 111 -14.69 4.39 -4.97
C THR A 111 -13.40 4.05 -4.21
N ARG A 112 -13.55 3.49 -3.03
CA ARG A 112 -12.42 3.05 -2.20
C ARG A 112 -12.16 1.58 -2.45
N ILE A 113 -11.02 1.26 -3.08
CA ILE A 113 -10.61 -0.12 -3.37
C ILE A 113 -9.35 -0.52 -2.65
N CYS A 114 -8.63 0.42 -2.08
CA CYS A 114 -7.38 0.16 -1.40
C CYS A 114 -7.18 1.11 -0.22
N GLN A 115 -6.18 0.79 0.56
CA GLN A 115 -5.84 1.47 1.80
C GLN A 115 -4.34 1.43 2.01
N PHE A 116 -3.82 2.32 2.84
CA PHE A 116 -2.40 2.31 3.15
C PHE A 116 -2.13 2.58 4.62
N ARG A 117 -0.94 2.22 5.04
CA ARG A 117 -0.36 2.63 6.31
C ARG A 117 1.10 2.99 6.12
N ILE A 118 1.64 3.82 7.01
CA ILE A 118 3.07 4.06 7.09
C ILE A 118 3.68 3.20 8.20
N GLN A 119 4.96 2.90 8.06
CA GLN A 119 5.73 2.16 9.05
C GLN A 119 7.17 2.64 9.03
N LYS A 120 7.90 2.45 10.13
CA LYS A 120 9.30 2.80 10.18
C LYS A 120 10.10 1.96 9.20
N LYS A 121 11.05 2.59 8.53
CA LYS A 121 12.01 1.87 7.68
C LYS A 121 12.83 0.91 8.52
N GLN A 122 13.23 -0.20 7.92
CA GLN A 122 14.18 -1.09 8.58
C GLN A 122 15.53 -0.38 8.76
N PRO A 123 16.35 -0.80 9.74
CA PRO A 123 17.69 -0.25 9.88
C PRO A 123 18.55 -0.59 8.67
N THR A 124 19.66 0.12 8.52
CA THR A 124 20.65 -0.23 7.51
C THR A 124 21.20 -1.61 7.78
N ILE A 125 21.23 -2.46 6.77
CA ILE A 125 21.64 -3.86 6.87
C ILE A 125 22.97 -4.06 6.15
N ASP A 126 23.92 -4.65 6.85
CA ASP A 126 25.17 -5.10 6.28
C ASP A 126 25.17 -6.62 6.22
N PHE A 127 25.45 -7.18 5.06
CA PHE A 127 25.53 -8.63 4.89
C PHE A 127 26.96 -9.07 5.04
N ILE A 128 27.22 -9.93 6.03
CA ILE A 128 28.54 -10.48 6.28
C ILE A 128 28.51 -11.96 5.87
N PRO A 129 29.20 -12.33 4.76
CA PRO A 129 29.26 -13.74 4.37
C PRO A 129 30.01 -14.54 5.40
N VAL A 130 29.45 -15.68 5.77
CA VAL A 130 30.07 -16.63 6.70
C VAL A 130 29.97 -18.04 6.14
N GLU A 131 30.87 -18.91 6.51
CA GLU A 131 30.80 -20.31 6.08
C GLU A 131 29.72 -21.09 6.84
N HIS A 132 29.53 -20.77 8.12
CA HIS A 132 28.56 -21.45 8.97
C HIS A 132 27.78 -20.45 9.80
N LEU A 133 26.49 -20.74 9.96
CA LEU A 133 25.62 -20.02 10.90
C LEU A 133 25.67 -20.73 12.25
N THR A 134 25.45 -19.98 13.34
CA THR A 134 25.62 -20.51 14.69
C THR A 134 24.43 -21.31 15.19
N ALA A 135 23.25 -21.14 14.61
CA ALA A 135 22.04 -21.82 15.05
C ALA A 135 21.93 -23.22 14.45
N SER A 136 21.44 -24.18 15.23
CA SER A 136 21.13 -25.51 14.72
C SER A 136 19.89 -25.51 13.86
N LYS A 137 19.76 -26.44 12.92
CA LYS A 137 18.65 -26.56 12.01
C LYS A 137 17.36 -26.85 12.77
N ARG A 138 16.33 -26.01 12.53
CA ARG A 138 14.99 -26.17 13.12
C ARG A 138 14.07 -27.04 12.28
N GLY A 139 14.21 -26.98 10.98
CA GLY A 139 13.35 -27.60 10.01
C GLY A 139 13.35 -26.81 8.72
N SER A 140 12.88 -27.42 7.65
CA SER A 140 12.79 -26.76 6.36
C SER A 140 11.48 -26.00 6.23
N PHE A 141 11.39 -25.16 5.20
CA PHE A 141 10.17 -24.44 4.85
C PHE A 141 8.99 -25.41 4.71
N CYS A 142 7.86 -25.09 5.36
CA CYS A 142 6.65 -25.91 5.45
C CYS A 142 6.79 -27.19 6.30
N SER A 143 7.88 -27.41 6.99
CA SER A 143 8.06 -28.62 7.81
C SER A 143 7.31 -28.57 9.15
N THR A 144 6.90 -27.39 9.61
CA THR A 144 6.22 -27.19 10.89
C THR A 144 4.80 -26.71 10.74
N GLY A 145 4.29 -26.62 9.55
CA GLY A 145 3.09 -25.85 9.25
C GLY A 145 1.77 -26.61 9.29
N ILE A 146 1.75 -27.84 9.69
CA ILE A 146 0.51 -28.61 9.59
C ILE A 146 0.04 -29.08 10.92
#